data_6e842210c0fa45510b94596582c18e68
#
_entry.id   6e842210c0fa45510b94596582c18e68
#
_cell.length_a   1.000
_cell.length_b   1.000
_cell.length_c   1.000
_cell.angle_alpha   90.00
_cell.angle_beta   90.00
_cell.angle_gamma   90.00
#
_symmetry.space_group_name_H-M   'P 1'
#
loop_
_entity.id
_entity.type
_entity.pdbx_description
1 polymer ?
#
loop_
_entity_poly.entity_id
_entity_poly.type
_entity_poly.pdbx_seq_one_letter_code
_entity_poly.pdbx_strand_id
1 'polypeptide(L)'
;MVVTSTGYYNTGSSAVCDLLKEYKSCSEGAYAGADCEHVILYTPNGLFDLEDKLLIGNSIHRSDEALDTFKAAMLKLYKNNFIWFGNFKHYFGEKFLRELDHFVDELVDYSTKTTWYYDYLDTKFSIARVIKNTIRKPLHIKYSGDFSQKLVIRDKGGIKYSFVTAENFYSAAKRFINAYISFSTTENDKTLILDHFLLPHNLYRLPNYFDDNIRVFVVERDPRDVYIQQMNRRHVESYSIPMQIDDYISFWRDLRRIEKPIEDKRICRINFEDLIYHYDETVNKIENFCGLSSADHIDPKKYFTPEKSIKNTKLYVGNTEYRSEIEKIERALPEYLYLK
;
A
#
# COMPACT_ATOMS: atom_id res chain seq x y z
N MET A 1 2.58 -5.31 -18.74
CA MET A 1 3.17 -5.89 -17.51
C MET A 1 3.29 -4.80 -16.45
N VAL A 2 3.20 -5.15 -15.17
CA VAL A 2 3.45 -4.24 -14.03
C VAL A 2 4.73 -4.68 -13.32
N VAL A 3 5.57 -3.73 -12.94
CA VAL A 3 6.70 -3.97 -12.03
C VAL A 3 6.54 -3.09 -10.81
N THR A 4 6.71 -3.66 -9.64
CA THR A 4 6.69 -2.94 -8.36
C THR A 4 7.92 -3.27 -7.54
N SER A 5 8.37 -2.30 -6.76
CA SER A 5 9.45 -2.48 -5.80
C SER A 5 8.95 -2.17 -4.39
N THR A 6 9.44 -2.92 -3.42
CA THR A 6 9.10 -2.77 -2.01
C THR A 6 10.28 -3.14 -1.12
N GLY A 7 10.17 -2.86 0.16
CA GLY A 7 11.21 -3.18 1.13
C GLY A 7 10.75 -2.98 2.58
N TYR A 8 11.70 -2.98 3.51
CA TYR A 8 11.43 -2.94 4.95
C TYR A 8 11.85 -1.60 5.56
N TYR A 9 11.24 -0.50 5.11
CA TYR A 9 11.59 0.87 5.53
C TYR A 9 13.08 1.24 5.33
N ASN A 10 13.33 2.27 4.58
CA ASN A 10 14.69 2.78 4.27
C ASN A 10 15.65 1.75 3.66
N THR A 11 15.15 0.63 3.12
CA THR A 11 16.00 -0.35 2.44
C THR A 11 16.35 0.04 1.00
N GLY A 12 15.80 1.15 0.50
CA GLY A 12 16.17 1.69 -0.82
C GLY A 12 15.43 1.04 -1.99
N SER A 13 14.18 0.59 -1.78
CA SER A 13 13.35 -0.04 -2.80
C SER A 13 13.14 0.83 -4.04
N SER A 14 12.97 2.14 -3.89
CA SER A 14 12.78 3.07 -5.02
C SER A 14 13.99 3.10 -5.99
N ALA A 15 15.18 2.65 -5.55
CA ALA A 15 16.34 2.52 -6.44
C ALA A 15 16.10 1.59 -7.64
N VAL A 16 15.28 0.55 -7.46
CA VAL A 16 14.87 -0.34 -8.55
C VAL A 16 13.92 0.37 -9.51
N CYS A 17 12.98 1.16 -8.98
CA CYS A 17 12.09 1.96 -9.82
C CYS A 17 12.88 3.00 -10.62
N ASP A 18 13.87 3.65 -10.01
CA ASP A 18 14.75 4.61 -10.69
C ASP A 18 15.56 3.92 -11.79
N LEU A 19 16.13 2.75 -11.53
CA LEU A 19 16.81 1.96 -12.56
C LEU A 19 15.86 1.60 -13.72
N LEU A 20 14.63 1.20 -13.44
CA LEU A 20 13.67 0.83 -14.48
C LEU A 20 13.23 2.02 -15.35
N LYS A 21 13.27 3.25 -14.84
CA LYS A 21 13.02 4.48 -15.63
C LYS A 21 14.06 4.71 -16.73
N GLU A 22 15.20 4.05 -16.66
CA GLU A 22 16.28 4.13 -17.64
C GLU A 22 15.98 3.31 -18.91
N TYR A 23 14.94 2.47 -18.88
CA TYR A 23 14.53 1.63 -20.00
C TYR A 23 13.44 2.28 -20.85
N LYS A 24 13.62 2.30 -22.16
CA LYS A 24 12.62 2.79 -23.12
C LYS A 24 11.29 2.04 -23.02
N SER A 25 11.36 0.74 -22.72
CA SER A 25 10.20 -0.15 -22.58
C SER A 25 9.47 -0.05 -21.23
N CYS A 26 9.90 0.85 -20.32
CA CYS A 26 9.27 1.08 -19.03
C CYS A 26 8.70 2.49 -18.92
N SER A 27 7.68 2.67 -18.06
CA SER A 27 7.04 3.98 -17.83
C SER A 27 6.35 4.03 -16.47
N GLU A 28 6.39 5.19 -15.81
CA GLU A 28 5.57 5.48 -14.61
C GLU A 28 4.12 5.86 -14.99
N GLY A 29 3.80 5.86 -16.27
CA GLY A 29 2.47 6.14 -16.79
C GLY A 29 1.94 7.52 -16.37
N ALA A 30 0.73 7.55 -15.81
CA ALA A 30 0.07 8.79 -15.37
C ALA A 30 0.83 9.51 -14.23
N TYR A 31 1.76 8.83 -13.56
CA TYR A 31 2.56 9.36 -12.45
C TYR A 31 3.97 9.80 -12.86
N ALA A 32 4.24 9.85 -14.15
CA ALA A 32 5.56 10.22 -14.66
C ALA A 32 6.06 11.55 -14.06
N GLY A 33 7.24 11.49 -13.43
CA GLY A 33 7.85 12.63 -12.73
C GLY A 33 7.25 12.93 -11.34
N ALA A 34 6.31 12.12 -10.85
CA ALA A 34 5.83 12.18 -9.47
C ALA A 34 6.52 11.06 -8.67
N ASP A 35 7.02 11.40 -7.47
CA ASP A 35 7.52 10.42 -6.51
C ASP A 35 6.32 9.88 -5.71
N CYS A 36 5.58 8.93 -6.31
CA CYS A 36 4.29 8.49 -5.80
C CYS A 36 4.29 7.02 -5.42
N GLU A 37 3.90 6.72 -4.17
CA GLU A 37 3.63 5.37 -3.68
C GLU A 37 2.18 4.95 -3.96
N HIS A 38 1.99 3.69 -4.32
CA HIS A 38 0.70 3.12 -4.74
C HIS A 38 0.03 2.33 -3.62
N VAL A 39 -0.58 3.02 -2.67
CA VAL A 39 -1.02 2.48 -1.37
C VAL A 39 -2.42 1.86 -1.33
N ILE A 40 -3.17 1.78 -2.44
CA ILE A 40 -4.59 1.39 -2.44
C ILE A 40 -4.87 0.00 -1.84
N LEU A 41 -3.88 -0.90 -1.90
CA LEU A 41 -4.03 -2.27 -1.44
C LEU A 41 -3.93 -2.38 0.09
N TYR A 42 -2.94 -1.71 0.69
CA TYR A 42 -2.54 -1.88 2.10
C TYR A 42 -2.75 -0.67 3.00
N THR A 43 -3.21 0.46 2.45
CA THR A 43 -3.58 1.60 3.32
C THR A 43 -4.64 1.17 4.34
N PRO A 44 -4.68 1.75 5.56
CA PRO A 44 -5.72 1.44 6.53
C PRO A 44 -7.12 1.55 5.91
N ASN A 45 -7.92 0.49 6.05
CA ASN A 45 -9.17 0.23 5.35
C ASN A 45 -9.04 0.16 3.81
N GLY A 46 -7.86 -0.20 3.30
CA GLY A 46 -7.64 -0.51 1.89
C GLY A 46 -8.22 -1.88 1.49
N LEU A 47 -7.81 -2.35 0.31
CA LEU A 47 -8.40 -3.57 -0.27
C LEU A 47 -8.10 -4.82 0.57
N PHE A 48 -6.92 -4.92 1.18
CA PHE A 48 -6.56 -6.06 2.03
C PHE A 48 -7.32 -6.07 3.37
N ASP A 49 -7.58 -4.91 3.95
CA ASP A 49 -8.43 -4.81 5.15
C ASP A 49 -9.88 -5.18 4.82
N LEU A 50 -10.36 -4.81 3.63
CA LEU A 50 -11.69 -5.21 3.15
C LEU A 50 -11.79 -6.73 3.00
N GLU A 51 -10.76 -7.38 2.39
CA GLU A 51 -10.65 -8.84 2.31
C GLU A 51 -10.78 -9.49 3.69
N ASP A 52 -9.94 -9.06 4.64
CA ASP A 52 -9.91 -9.64 5.99
C ASP A 52 -11.26 -9.46 6.70
N LYS A 53 -11.91 -8.32 6.53
CA LYS A 53 -13.22 -8.05 7.12
C LYS A 53 -14.34 -8.88 6.51
N LEU A 54 -14.33 -9.06 5.18
CA LEU A 54 -15.41 -9.77 4.48
C LEU A 54 -15.21 -11.28 4.42
N LEU A 55 -13.97 -11.78 4.32
CA LEU A 55 -13.71 -13.21 4.13
C LEU A 55 -13.34 -13.94 5.42
N ILE A 56 -12.64 -13.28 6.35
CA ILE A 56 -12.13 -13.95 7.56
C ILE A 56 -13.04 -13.71 8.76
N GLY A 57 -13.46 -12.49 9.02
CA GLY A 57 -14.21 -12.11 10.22
C GLY A 57 -15.57 -11.49 9.90
N ASN A 58 -16.22 -11.93 8.83
CA ASN A 58 -17.48 -11.33 8.41
C ASN A 58 -18.61 -11.57 9.41
N SER A 59 -19.46 -10.56 9.55
CA SER A 59 -20.77 -10.61 10.18
C SER A 59 -21.65 -9.56 9.52
N ILE A 60 -22.95 -9.65 9.73
CA ILE A 60 -23.93 -8.70 9.16
C ILE A 60 -23.54 -7.26 9.47
N HIS A 61 -23.12 -6.97 10.71
CA HIS A 61 -22.68 -5.63 11.12
C HIS A 61 -21.34 -5.23 10.48
N ARG A 62 -20.42 -6.18 10.38
CA ARG A 62 -19.06 -5.93 9.90
C ARG A 62 -19.02 -5.70 8.40
N SER A 63 -19.90 -6.34 7.62
CA SER A 63 -19.94 -6.14 6.17
C SER A 63 -20.29 -4.69 5.80
N ASP A 64 -21.32 -4.12 6.46
CA ASP A 64 -21.71 -2.72 6.22
C ASP A 64 -20.58 -1.76 6.58
N GLU A 65 -19.97 -1.92 7.76
CA GLU A 65 -18.84 -1.12 8.21
C GLU A 65 -17.63 -1.26 7.27
N ALA A 66 -17.34 -2.49 6.83
CA ALA A 66 -16.20 -2.77 5.95
C ALA A 66 -16.32 -2.04 4.60
N LEU A 67 -17.49 -2.12 3.96
CA LEU A 67 -17.76 -1.46 2.68
C LEU A 67 -17.70 0.08 2.82
N ASP A 68 -18.30 0.62 3.88
CA ASP A 68 -18.31 2.06 4.12
C ASP A 68 -16.90 2.61 4.41
N THR A 69 -16.11 1.92 5.24
CA THR A 69 -14.76 2.35 5.61
C THR A 69 -13.78 2.22 4.45
N PHE A 70 -13.90 1.16 3.64
CA PHE A 70 -13.14 1.02 2.41
C PHE A 70 -13.45 2.17 1.44
N LYS A 71 -14.74 2.40 1.14
CA LYS A 71 -15.14 3.51 0.26
C LYS A 71 -14.65 4.86 0.78
N ALA A 72 -14.75 5.10 2.09
CA ALA A 72 -14.25 6.32 2.71
C ALA A 72 -12.73 6.48 2.59
N ALA A 73 -11.95 5.39 2.74
CA ALA A 73 -10.51 5.39 2.54
C ALA A 73 -10.14 5.73 1.09
N MET A 74 -10.79 5.09 0.11
CA MET A 74 -10.58 5.38 -1.31
C MET A 74 -10.97 6.82 -1.68
N LEU A 75 -12.04 7.37 -1.10
CA LEU A 75 -12.44 8.77 -1.29
C LEU A 75 -11.44 9.75 -0.67
N LYS A 76 -10.76 9.39 0.42
CA LYS A 76 -9.65 10.19 0.98
C LYS A 76 -8.48 10.23 0.01
N LEU A 77 -8.06 9.08 -0.52
CA LEU A 77 -7.01 8.99 -1.55
C LEU A 77 -7.38 9.77 -2.82
N TYR A 78 -8.64 9.69 -3.25
CA TYR A 78 -9.14 10.44 -4.39
C TYR A 78 -9.02 11.95 -4.23
N LYS A 79 -9.38 12.47 -3.05
CA LYS A 79 -9.40 13.91 -2.75
C LYS A 79 -8.07 14.45 -2.24
N ASN A 80 -7.15 13.56 -1.87
CA ASN A 80 -5.85 13.94 -1.35
C ASN A 80 -5.04 14.63 -2.44
N ASN A 81 -4.37 15.72 -2.10
CA ASN A 81 -3.44 16.44 -2.97
C ASN A 81 -2.00 16.33 -2.50
N PHE A 82 -1.71 15.38 -1.63
CA PHE A 82 -0.37 15.10 -1.16
C PHE A 82 0.46 14.44 -2.28
N ILE A 83 1.72 14.79 -2.41
CA ILE A 83 2.53 14.40 -3.57
C ILE A 83 2.97 12.92 -3.56
N TRP A 84 3.05 12.28 -2.38
CA TRP A 84 3.61 10.93 -2.27
C TRP A 84 2.60 9.80 -2.49
N PHE A 85 1.30 10.06 -2.33
CA PHE A 85 0.28 9.04 -2.54
C PHE A 85 -1.12 9.64 -2.74
N GLY A 86 -1.99 8.93 -3.44
CA GLY A 86 -3.35 9.36 -3.68
C GLY A 86 -3.47 10.36 -4.83
N ASN A 87 -4.20 11.47 -4.63
CA ASN A 87 -4.49 12.49 -5.65
C ASN A 87 -5.16 11.92 -6.91
N PHE A 88 -5.99 10.87 -6.75
CA PHE A 88 -6.61 10.16 -7.88
C PHE A 88 -7.59 11.04 -8.68
N LYS A 89 -8.09 12.13 -8.07
CA LYS A 89 -8.88 13.13 -8.79
C LYS A 89 -8.06 13.77 -9.91
N HIS A 90 -6.80 14.07 -9.65
CA HIS A 90 -5.89 14.65 -10.64
C HIS A 90 -5.50 13.64 -11.72
N TYR A 91 -5.09 12.43 -11.31
CA TYR A 91 -4.57 11.42 -12.25
C TYR A 91 -5.66 10.70 -13.03
N PHE A 92 -6.82 10.44 -12.41
CA PHE A 92 -7.85 9.56 -12.97
C PHE A 92 -9.21 10.24 -13.18
N GLY A 93 -9.49 11.38 -12.53
CA GLY A 93 -10.79 12.04 -12.63
C GLY A 93 -11.94 11.13 -12.17
N GLU A 94 -13.14 11.41 -12.70
CA GLU A 94 -14.38 10.72 -12.32
C GLU A 94 -14.42 9.22 -12.68
N LYS A 95 -13.53 8.73 -13.57
CA LYS A 95 -13.48 7.31 -13.90
C LYS A 95 -13.14 6.44 -12.69
N PHE A 96 -12.28 6.93 -11.79
CA PHE A 96 -11.96 6.23 -10.55
C PHE A 96 -13.19 6.09 -9.63
N LEU A 97 -14.00 7.13 -9.49
CA LEU A 97 -15.20 7.09 -8.66
C LEU A 97 -16.24 6.11 -9.19
N ARG A 98 -16.44 6.09 -10.52
CA ARG A 98 -17.36 5.12 -11.15
C ARG A 98 -16.91 3.68 -10.90
N GLU A 99 -15.62 3.41 -11.03
CA GLU A 99 -15.09 2.07 -10.79
C GLU A 99 -15.14 1.68 -9.31
N LEU A 100 -14.88 2.63 -8.41
CA LEU A 100 -15.02 2.43 -6.96
C LEU A 100 -16.49 2.09 -6.59
N ASP A 101 -17.45 2.84 -7.13
CA ASP A 101 -18.87 2.59 -6.89
C ASP A 101 -19.28 1.22 -7.44
N HIS A 102 -18.87 0.90 -8.67
CA HIS A 102 -19.13 -0.40 -9.29
C HIS A 102 -18.56 -1.55 -8.45
N PHE A 103 -17.30 -1.45 -8.02
CA PHE A 103 -16.66 -2.47 -7.18
C PHE A 103 -17.40 -2.68 -5.85
N VAL A 104 -17.77 -1.59 -5.16
CA VAL A 104 -18.52 -1.68 -3.89
C VAL A 104 -19.90 -2.28 -4.09
N ASP A 105 -20.62 -1.86 -5.15
CA ASP A 105 -21.97 -2.35 -5.43
C ASP A 105 -21.96 -3.84 -5.81
N GLU A 106 -20.93 -4.32 -6.47
CA GLU A 106 -20.73 -5.73 -6.82
C GLU A 106 -20.55 -6.65 -5.60
N LEU A 107 -20.04 -6.11 -4.49
CA LEU A 107 -19.88 -6.85 -3.24
C LEU A 107 -21.14 -6.83 -2.36
N VAL A 108 -22.21 -6.14 -2.74
CA VAL A 108 -23.44 -6.00 -1.98
C VAL A 108 -24.48 -7.01 -2.46
N ASP A 109 -24.84 -7.97 -1.61
CA ASP A 109 -25.92 -8.92 -1.91
C ASP A 109 -27.31 -8.33 -1.60
N TYR A 110 -27.42 -7.57 -0.51
CA TYR A 110 -28.69 -6.99 -0.07
C TYR A 110 -28.49 -5.61 0.54
N SER A 111 -29.51 -4.77 0.41
CA SER A 111 -29.56 -3.49 1.13
C SER A 111 -30.93 -3.31 1.79
N THR A 112 -30.95 -2.65 2.94
CA THR A 112 -32.17 -2.34 3.68
C THR A 112 -32.19 -0.87 4.05
N LYS A 113 -33.40 -0.34 4.33
CA LYS A 113 -33.55 1.04 4.83
C LYS A 113 -33.42 1.15 6.36
N THR A 114 -33.01 0.06 7.01
CA THR A 114 -32.79 0.03 8.45
C THR A 114 -31.37 0.53 8.79
N THR A 115 -31.12 0.71 10.05
CA THR A 115 -29.84 1.19 10.58
C THR A 115 -29.47 0.38 11.81
N TRP A 116 -28.18 0.24 12.04
CA TRP A 116 -27.65 -0.45 13.20
C TRP A 116 -27.64 0.41 14.45
N TYR A 117 -27.79 -0.20 15.63
CA TYR A 117 -27.65 0.52 16.90
C TYR A 117 -26.23 1.07 17.10
N TYR A 118 -25.20 0.56 16.45
CA TYR A 118 -23.86 1.10 16.43
C TYR A 118 -23.80 2.53 15.86
N ASP A 119 -24.71 2.88 14.98
CA ASP A 119 -24.76 4.23 14.44
C ASP A 119 -25.01 5.28 15.54
N TYR A 120 -25.47 4.84 16.73
CA TYR A 120 -25.57 5.71 17.91
C TYR A 120 -24.22 6.07 18.52
N LEU A 121 -23.23 5.20 18.42
CA LEU A 121 -21.89 5.46 18.97
C LEU A 121 -21.19 6.61 18.24
N ASP A 122 -21.50 6.79 16.96
CA ASP A 122 -20.95 7.85 16.11
C ASP A 122 -21.77 9.14 16.14
N THR A 123 -22.85 9.17 16.95
CA THR A 123 -23.75 10.31 16.95
C THR A 123 -23.14 11.52 17.64
N LYS A 124 -22.90 12.58 16.87
CA LYS A 124 -22.59 13.90 17.43
C LYS A 124 -23.87 14.61 17.83
N PHE A 125 -23.87 15.28 18.98
CA PHE A 125 -24.94 16.12 19.39
C PHE A 125 -25.25 17.20 18.34
N SER A 126 -26.50 17.30 17.91
CA SER A 126 -26.94 18.30 16.93
C SER A 126 -28.22 18.98 17.39
N ILE A 127 -28.16 20.30 17.61
CA ILE A 127 -29.28 21.11 17.97
C ILE A 127 -30.42 21.06 16.92
N ALA A 128 -30.05 21.09 15.63
CA ALA A 128 -31.01 20.98 14.54
C ALA A 128 -31.82 19.67 14.59
N ARG A 129 -31.21 18.61 15.08
CA ARG A 129 -31.85 17.31 15.25
C ARG A 129 -32.77 17.24 16.45
N VAL A 130 -32.40 17.86 17.57
CA VAL A 130 -33.26 18.05 18.74
C VAL A 130 -34.52 18.81 18.34
N ILE A 131 -34.37 19.91 17.62
CA ILE A 131 -35.47 20.74 17.10
C ILE A 131 -36.38 19.93 16.19
N LYS A 132 -35.79 19.18 15.21
CA LYS A 132 -36.55 18.34 14.28
C LYS A 132 -37.38 17.26 15.00
N ASN A 133 -36.81 16.61 16.01
CA ASN A 133 -37.51 15.62 16.81
C ASN A 133 -38.56 16.20 17.73
N THR A 134 -38.33 17.41 18.26
CA THR A 134 -39.29 18.12 19.10
C THR A 134 -40.49 18.59 18.28
N ILE A 135 -40.31 19.10 17.08
CA ILE A 135 -41.41 19.56 16.19
C ILE A 135 -42.23 18.38 15.67
N ARG A 136 -41.64 17.22 15.43
CA ARG A 136 -42.37 16.04 14.97
C ARG A 136 -43.35 15.46 15.99
N LYS A 137 -43.08 15.60 17.29
CA LYS A 137 -43.93 15.04 18.35
C LYS A 137 -45.33 15.64 18.35
N PRO A 138 -45.53 17.00 18.37
CA PRO A 138 -46.86 17.59 18.40
C PRO A 138 -47.63 17.44 17.08
N LEU A 139 -46.94 17.21 15.95
CA LEU A 139 -47.58 17.05 14.64
C LEU A 139 -48.08 15.60 14.39
N HIS A 140 -48.00 14.72 15.39
CA HIS A 140 -48.41 13.31 15.29
C HIS A 140 -47.89 12.59 13.98
N ILE A 141 -46.77 13.05 13.47
CA ILE A 141 -46.18 12.42 12.29
C ILE A 141 -45.77 11.02 12.70
N LYS A 142 -46.59 10.01 12.27
CA LYS A 142 -46.29 8.60 12.48
C LYS A 142 -44.98 8.27 11.81
N TYR A 143 -44.08 7.72 12.59
CA TYR A 143 -42.92 7.06 12.00
C TYR A 143 -43.42 5.78 11.29
N SER A 144 -43.29 5.74 9.99
CA SER A 144 -43.57 4.55 9.18
C SER A 144 -42.43 3.55 9.22
N GLY A 145 -41.55 3.62 10.20
CA GLY A 145 -40.36 2.78 10.29
C GLY A 145 -40.06 2.34 11.71
N ASP A 146 -39.09 1.47 11.83
CA ASP A 146 -38.58 0.90 13.07
C ASP A 146 -38.18 2.00 14.09
N PHE A 147 -38.17 1.63 15.36
CA PHE A 147 -37.74 2.48 16.48
C PHE A 147 -36.33 3.07 16.27
N SER A 148 -35.46 2.28 15.62
CA SER A 148 -34.11 2.72 15.23
C SER A 148 -34.11 3.97 14.35
N GLN A 149 -35.07 4.13 13.44
CA GLN A 149 -35.16 5.31 12.57
C GLN A 149 -35.48 6.60 13.32
N LYS A 150 -36.03 6.51 14.54
CA LYS A 150 -36.34 7.68 15.39
C LYS A 150 -35.10 8.33 15.97
N LEU A 151 -34.06 7.54 16.15
CA LEU A 151 -32.86 7.93 16.87
C LEU A 151 -31.66 8.09 15.94
N VAL A 152 -31.73 7.52 14.72
CA VAL A 152 -30.61 7.56 13.81
C VAL A 152 -30.37 8.94 13.25
N ILE A 153 -29.18 9.22 13.33
CA ILE A 153 -28.56 10.50 13.16
C ILE A 153 -27.74 10.51 11.87
N ARG A 154 -27.34 9.35 11.39
CA ARG A 154 -26.56 9.15 10.18
C ARG A 154 -27.49 8.82 9.03
N ASP A 155 -27.54 9.67 8.02
CA ASP A 155 -28.22 9.35 6.76
C ASP A 155 -27.29 8.49 5.92
N LYS A 156 -27.21 7.21 6.26
CA LYS A 156 -26.37 6.23 5.55
C LYS A 156 -27.04 5.65 4.32
N GLY A 157 -28.28 5.99 4.03
CA GLY A 157 -29.02 5.34 2.94
C GLY A 157 -29.43 3.89 3.22
N GLY A 158 -29.23 3.39 4.46
CA GLY A 158 -29.53 2.02 4.87
C GLY A 158 -28.31 1.14 5.11
N ILE A 159 -28.52 -0.11 5.47
CA ILE A 159 -27.48 -1.11 5.72
C ILE A 159 -27.22 -1.89 4.43
N LYS A 160 -25.95 -2.11 4.12
CA LYS A 160 -25.50 -2.98 3.03
C LYS A 160 -24.97 -4.29 3.61
N TYR A 161 -25.49 -5.39 3.11
CA TYR A 161 -25.04 -6.72 3.50
C TYR A 161 -24.18 -7.32 2.40
N SER A 162 -23.03 -7.87 2.78
CA SER A 162 -22.16 -8.63 1.91
C SER A 162 -21.95 -10.04 2.49
N PHE A 163 -22.33 -11.04 1.74
CA PHE A 163 -22.05 -12.47 2.00
C PHE A 163 -21.15 -13.02 0.89
N VAL A 164 -20.36 -12.15 0.29
CA VAL A 164 -19.51 -12.47 -0.85
C VAL A 164 -18.62 -13.68 -0.57
N THR A 165 -18.57 -14.61 -1.52
CA THR A 165 -17.63 -15.74 -1.49
C THR A 165 -16.23 -15.26 -1.83
N ALA A 166 -15.20 -16.03 -1.42
CA ALA A 166 -13.81 -15.73 -1.78
C ALA A 166 -13.60 -15.60 -3.30
N GLU A 167 -14.22 -16.51 -4.07
CA GLU A 167 -14.15 -16.48 -5.54
C GLU A 167 -14.70 -15.17 -6.13
N ASN A 168 -15.89 -14.77 -5.71
CA ASN A 168 -16.53 -13.55 -6.18
C ASN A 168 -15.77 -12.31 -5.73
N PHE A 169 -15.28 -12.30 -4.48
CA PHE A 169 -14.46 -11.20 -3.96
C PHE A 169 -13.20 -11.01 -4.78
N TYR A 170 -12.40 -12.06 -4.98
CA TYR A 170 -11.15 -11.96 -5.73
C TYR A 170 -11.39 -11.64 -7.21
N SER A 171 -12.49 -12.12 -7.80
CA SER A 171 -12.87 -11.74 -9.16
C SER A 171 -13.15 -10.25 -9.27
N ALA A 172 -13.94 -9.69 -8.36
CA ALA A 172 -14.22 -8.26 -8.29
C ALA A 172 -12.96 -7.43 -8.00
N ALA A 173 -12.15 -7.87 -7.03
CA ALA A 173 -10.90 -7.21 -6.65
C ALA A 173 -9.89 -7.16 -7.81
N LYS A 174 -9.72 -8.26 -8.55
CA LYS A 174 -8.87 -8.29 -9.76
C LYS A 174 -9.35 -7.28 -10.81
N ARG A 175 -10.67 -7.17 -11.04
CA ARG A 175 -11.21 -6.17 -11.98
C ARG A 175 -10.90 -4.75 -11.52
N PHE A 176 -11.13 -4.44 -10.25
CA PHE A 176 -10.83 -3.14 -9.67
C PHE A 176 -9.34 -2.77 -9.77
N ILE A 177 -8.45 -3.72 -9.46
CA ILE A 177 -6.99 -3.53 -9.61
C ILE A 177 -6.60 -3.33 -11.08
N ASN A 178 -7.16 -4.12 -12.00
CA ASN A 178 -6.88 -3.98 -13.42
C ASN A 178 -7.38 -2.64 -13.98
N ALA A 179 -8.52 -2.14 -13.49
CA ALA A 179 -8.99 -0.80 -13.83
C ALA A 179 -8.02 0.28 -13.31
N TYR A 180 -7.54 0.16 -12.05
CA TYR A 180 -6.53 1.05 -11.51
C TYR A 180 -5.24 1.06 -12.33
N ILE A 181 -4.73 -0.12 -12.71
CA ILE A 181 -3.56 -0.28 -13.58
C ILE A 181 -3.82 0.37 -14.95
N SER A 182 -4.99 0.12 -15.53
CA SER A 182 -5.39 0.73 -16.82
C SER A 182 -5.45 2.25 -16.74
N PHE A 183 -5.95 2.83 -15.64
CA PHE A 183 -5.96 4.27 -15.44
C PHE A 183 -4.56 4.86 -15.28
N SER A 184 -3.65 4.09 -14.70
CA SER A 184 -2.25 4.47 -14.52
C SER A 184 -1.44 4.35 -15.82
N THR A 185 -1.85 3.48 -16.75
CA THR A 185 -1.14 3.23 -18.01
C THR A 185 -1.43 4.33 -19.02
N THR A 186 -0.38 4.97 -19.55
CA THR A 186 -0.47 5.95 -20.64
C THR A 186 0.01 5.40 -21.97
N GLU A 187 0.89 4.39 -21.94
CA GLU A 187 1.49 3.72 -23.10
C GLU A 187 1.33 2.20 -22.93
N ASN A 188 0.41 1.61 -23.69
CA ASN A 188 -0.01 0.20 -23.51
C ASN A 188 1.07 -0.84 -23.83
N ASP A 189 2.08 -0.47 -24.61
CA ASP A 189 3.21 -1.32 -25.01
C ASP A 189 4.35 -1.31 -23.99
N LYS A 190 4.29 -0.43 -23.00
CA LYS A 190 5.32 -0.32 -21.96
C LYS A 190 4.99 -1.09 -20.67
N THR A 191 6.02 -1.50 -19.99
CA THR A 191 5.95 -2.00 -18.62
C THR A 191 5.66 -0.83 -17.66
N LEU A 192 4.56 -0.93 -16.91
CA LEU A 192 4.17 0.07 -15.92
C LEU A 192 4.96 -0.13 -14.62
N ILE A 193 5.61 0.92 -14.15
CA ILE A 193 6.31 0.96 -12.85
C ILE A 193 5.33 1.53 -11.81
N LEU A 194 5.08 0.78 -10.74
CA LEU A 194 4.27 1.21 -9.59
C LEU A 194 5.08 1.03 -8.29
N ASP A 195 5.64 2.10 -7.75
CA ASP A 195 6.42 2.00 -6.52
C ASP A 195 5.53 1.67 -5.31
N HIS A 196 5.97 0.78 -4.44
CA HIS A 196 5.27 0.34 -3.21
C HIS A 196 3.81 -0.12 -3.43
N PHE A 197 3.54 -0.84 -4.54
CA PHE A 197 2.17 -1.35 -4.78
C PHE A 197 1.80 -2.52 -3.86
N LEU A 198 2.80 -3.25 -3.35
CA LEU A 198 2.69 -4.34 -2.38
C LEU A 198 3.76 -4.15 -1.29
N LEU A 199 3.46 -4.59 -0.07
CA LEU A 199 4.45 -4.65 1.00
C LEU A 199 4.92 -6.10 1.23
N PRO A 200 6.14 -6.33 1.76
CA PRO A 200 6.68 -7.68 1.94
C PRO A 200 5.74 -8.61 2.70
N HIS A 201 5.12 -8.15 3.78
CA HIS A 201 4.19 -8.95 4.60
C HIS A 201 2.84 -9.23 3.92
N ASN A 202 2.54 -8.61 2.77
CA ASN A 202 1.33 -8.85 1.99
C ASN A 202 1.55 -9.75 0.77
N LEU A 203 2.80 -10.14 0.46
CA LEU A 203 3.13 -10.90 -0.75
C LEU A 203 2.43 -12.26 -0.85
N TYR A 204 2.09 -12.86 0.28
CA TYR A 204 1.31 -14.12 0.31
C TYR A 204 -0.08 -13.99 -0.34
N ARG A 205 -0.59 -12.76 -0.51
CA ARG A 205 -1.87 -12.47 -1.20
C ARG A 205 -1.72 -12.41 -2.72
N LEU A 206 -0.49 -12.30 -3.24
CA LEU A 206 -0.20 -12.12 -4.66
C LEU A 206 -0.96 -13.08 -5.60
N PRO A 207 -1.06 -14.41 -5.31
CA PRO A 207 -1.74 -15.34 -6.19
C PRO A 207 -3.24 -15.07 -6.33
N ASN A 208 -3.88 -14.49 -5.32
CA ASN A 208 -5.30 -14.22 -5.34
C ASN A 208 -5.68 -12.96 -6.12
N TYR A 209 -4.76 -11.99 -6.20
CA TYR A 209 -5.02 -10.66 -6.75
C TYR A 209 -4.43 -10.42 -8.13
N PHE A 210 -3.36 -11.15 -8.49
CA PHE A 210 -2.61 -10.92 -9.72
C PHE A 210 -2.37 -12.21 -10.48
N ASP A 211 -2.44 -12.10 -11.80
CA ASP A 211 -2.02 -13.15 -12.73
C ASP A 211 -0.49 -13.03 -12.99
N ASP A 212 0.03 -13.64 -14.06
CA ASP A 212 1.47 -13.64 -14.38
C ASP A 212 2.01 -12.27 -14.88
N ASN A 213 1.19 -11.24 -14.91
CA ASN A 213 1.50 -9.92 -15.47
C ASN A 213 2.16 -8.94 -14.48
N ILE A 214 2.59 -9.41 -13.31
CA ILE A 214 3.28 -8.59 -12.31
C ILE A 214 4.66 -9.16 -11.98
N ARG A 215 5.61 -8.28 -11.65
CA ARG A 215 6.92 -8.60 -11.06
C ARG A 215 7.13 -7.74 -9.83
N VAL A 216 7.59 -8.35 -8.75
CA VAL A 216 7.79 -7.70 -7.45
C VAL A 216 9.24 -7.84 -7.03
N PHE A 217 9.90 -6.72 -6.82
CA PHE A 217 11.20 -6.67 -6.19
C PHE A 217 11.06 -6.39 -4.70
N VAL A 218 11.71 -7.22 -3.88
CA VAL A 218 11.87 -6.95 -2.44
C VAL A 218 13.32 -6.57 -2.20
N VAL A 219 13.53 -5.34 -1.80
CA VAL A 219 14.87 -4.80 -1.58
C VAL A 219 15.24 -4.93 -0.11
N GLU A 220 16.27 -5.71 0.14
CA GLU A 220 16.95 -5.84 1.44
C GLU A 220 18.10 -4.85 1.51
N ARG A 221 18.53 -4.55 2.72
CA ARG A 221 19.68 -3.68 2.98
C ARG A 221 20.27 -4.02 4.35
N ASP A 222 21.56 -3.78 4.50
CA ASP A 222 22.28 -3.97 5.76
C ASP A 222 21.62 -3.16 6.90
N PRO A 223 21.20 -3.82 7.99
CA PRO A 223 20.52 -3.14 9.11
C PRO A 223 21.40 -2.10 9.80
N ARG A 224 22.72 -2.22 9.77
CA ARG A 224 23.65 -1.23 10.33
C ARG A 224 23.56 0.08 9.55
N ASP A 225 23.51 0.01 8.23
CA ASP A 225 23.38 1.19 7.36
C ASP A 225 22.01 1.86 7.52
N VAL A 226 20.95 1.06 7.61
CA VAL A 226 19.59 1.58 7.83
C VAL A 226 19.50 2.30 9.18
N TYR A 227 20.05 1.72 10.24
CA TYR A 227 20.08 2.35 11.58
C TYR A 227 20.82 3.68 11.57
N ILE A 228 22.05 3.70 11.06
CA ILE A 228 22.89 4.92 11.03
C ILE A 228 22.21 6.00 10.17
N GLN A 229 21.66 5.61 9.02
CA GLN A 229 20.95 6.55 8.16
C GLN A 229 19.73 7.15 8.86
N GLN A 230 18.98 6.36 9.63
CA GLN A 230 17.87 6.83 10.44
C GLN A 230 18.34 7.81 11.51
N MET A 231 19.42 7.49 12.21
CA MET A 231 20.00 8.36 13.25
C MET A 231 20.49 9.69 12.69
N ASN A 232 21.07 9.68 11.49
CA ASN A 232 21.54 10.90 10.81
C ASN A 232 20.38 11.80 10.34
N ARG A 233 19.20 11.22 10.10
CA ARG A 233 17.99 11.94 9.65
C ARG A 233 17.04 12.36 10.77
N ARG A 234 17.33 12.01 12.02
CA ARG A 234 16.45 12.24 13.18
C ARG A 234 15.91 13.66 13.36
N HIS A 235 16.56 14.65 12.77
CA HIS A 235 16.15 16.06 12.85
C HIS A 235 15.30 16.51 11.68
N VAL A 236 15.17 15.71 10.63
CA VAL A 236 14.54 16.10 9.37
C VAL A 236 13.20 15.41 9.19
N GLU A 237 13.09 14.16 9.60
CA GLU A 237 11.91 13.34 9.33
C GLU A 237 11.62 12.37 10.47
N SER A 238 10.33 12.23 10.80
CA SER A 238 9.83 11.19 11.69
C SER A 238 9.49 9.96 10.89
N TYR A 239 10.46 9.13 10.58
CA TYR A 239 10.16 7.79 10.06
C TYR A 239 9.64 6.89 11.18
N SER A 240 8.82 5.91 10.80
CA SER A 240 8.22 4.95 11.74
C SER A 240 9.22 3.91 12.26
N ILE A 241 10.53 4.13 12.14
CA ILE A 241 11.59 3.23 12.62
C ILE A 241 11.99 3.65 14.04
N PRO A 242 11.97 2.72 15.01
CA PRO A 242 12.45 3.02 16.37
C PRO A 242 13.90 3.49 16.38
N MET A 243 14.19 4.49 17.22
CA MET A 243 15.54 5.03 17.37
C MET A 243 16.33 4.36 18.48
N GLN A 244 15.66 3.81 19.50
CA GLN A 244 16.31 3.04 20.56
C GLN A 244 16.77 1.70 20.00
N ILE A 245 18.02 1.34 20.24
CA ILE A 245 18.65 0.18 19.59
C ILE A 245 17.94 -1.14 19.84
N ASP A 246 17.47 -1.38 21.05
CA ASP A 246 16.82 -2.64 21.41
C ASP A 246 15.41 -2.72 20.76
N ASP A 247 14.70 -1.58 20.65
CA ASP A 247 13.44 -1.47 19.93
C ASP A 247 13.67 -1.61 18.42
N TYR A 248 14.75 -1.04 17.87
CA TYR A 248 15.12 -1.18 16.46
C TYR A 248 15.38 -2.65 16.08
N ILE A 249 16.15 -3.37 16.90
CA ILE A 249 16.43 -4.79 16.67
C ILE A 249 15.13 -5.61 16.71
N SER A 250 14.29 -5.35 17.71
CA SER A 250 12.97 -6.01 17.81
C SER A 250 12.08 -5.71 16.61
N PHE A 251 11.97 -4.45 16.23
CA PHE A 251 11.22 -4.00 15.07
C PHE A 251 11.71 -4.68 13.77
N TRP A 252 13.04 -4.75 13.56
CA TRP A 252 13.62 -5.39 12.39
C TRP A 252 13.26 -6.87 12.27
N ARG A 253 13.30 -7.60 13.38
CA ARG A 253 12.87 -9.01 13.44
C ARG A 253 11.37 -9.16 13.24
N ASP A 254 10.58 -8.31 13.89
CA ASP A 254 9.12 -8.39 13.83
C ASP A 254 8.56 -8.12 12.44
N LEU A 255 9.15 -7.19 11.68
CA LEU A 255 8.79 -6.97 10.28
C LEU A 255 8.91 -8.24 9.44
N ARG A 256 9.91 -9.07 9.70
CA ARG A 256 10.11 -10.33 8.97
C ARG A 256 9.31 -11.48 9.56
N ARG A 257 9.09 -11.48 10.85
CA ARG A 257 8.24 -12.48 11.53
C ARG A 257 6.78 -12.43 11.09
N ILE A 258 6.25 -11.24 10.80
CA ILE A 258 4.87 -11.10 10.30
C ILE A 258 4.74 -11.42 8.82
N GLU A 259 5.84 -11.51 8.08
CA GLU A 259 5.84 -11.91 6.69
C GLU A 259 5.52 -13.41 6.59
N LYS A 260 4.48 -13.74 5.82
CA LYS A 260 4.14 -15.13 5.55
C LYS A 260 5.03 -15.65 4.43
N PRO A 261 5.71 -16.80 4.61
CA PRO A 261 6.53 -17.39 3.57
C PRO A 261 5.74 -17.63 2.28
N ILE A 262 6.32 -17.24 1.17
CA ILE A 262 5.80 -17.51 -0.17
C ILE A 262 6.96 -17.74 -1.13
N GLU A 263 6.86 -18.82 -1.91
CA GLU A 263 7.72 -19.09 -3.06
C GLU A 263 6.90 -18.79 -4.32
N ASP A 264 7.23 -17.73 -5.02
CA ASP A 264 6.53 -17.31 -6.23
C ASP A 264 7.54 -16.75 -7.24
N LYS A 265 7.50 -17.27 -8.47
CA LYS A 265 8.38 -16.86 -9.58
C LYS A 265 8.26 -15.37 -9.93
N ARG A 266 7.21 -14.71 -9.46
CA ARG A 266 6.95 -13.27 -9.68
C ARG A 266 7.62 -12.37 -8.65
N ILE A 267 8.33 -12.95 -7.65
CA ILE A 267 9.01 -12.23 -6.57
C ILE A 267 10.52 -12.43 -6.72
N CYS A 268 11.26 -11.33 -6.73
CA CYS A 268 12.72 -11.33 -6.75
C CYS A 268 13.25 -10.54 -5.55
N ARG A 269 14.11 -11.15 -4.74
CA ARG A 269 14.81 -10.48 -3.65
C ARG A 269 16.21 -10.06 -4.11
N ILE A 270 16.56 -8.81 -3.81
CA ILE A 270 17.86 -8.22 -4.11
C ILE A 270 18.34 -7.37 -2.93
N ASN A 271 19.65 -7.23 -2.78
CA ASN A 271 20.22 -6.31 -1.81
C ASN A 271 20.46 -4.95 -2.47
N PHE A 272 20.21 -3.87 -1.73
CA PHE A 272 20.51 -2.51 -2.18
C PHE A 272 22.00 -2.36 -2.51
N GLU A 273 22.84 -3.00 -1.73
CA GLU A 273 24.30 -3.01 -1.91
C GLU A 273 24.70 -3.68 -3.22
N ASP A 274 23.99 -4.73 -3.68
CA ASP A 274 24.26 -5.40 -4.95
C ASP A 274 24.01 -4.44 -6.14
N LEU A 275 23.04 -3.53 -6.05
CA LEU A 275 22.83 -2.48 -7.06
C LEU A 275 24.02 -1.50 -7.19
N ILE A 276 24.89 -1.46 -6.18
CA ILE A 276 26.02 -0.54 -6.10
C ILE A 276 27.32 -1.26 -6.41
N TYR A 277 27.60 -2.35 -5.72
CA TYR A 277 28.88 -3.06 -5.81
C TYR A 277 28.94 -4.10 -6.93
N HIS A 278 27.77 -4.62 -7.35
CA HIS A 278 27.60 -5.62 -8.39
C HIS A 278 26.59 -5.14 -9.44
N TYR A 279 26.73 -3.86 -9.86
CA TYR A 279 25.72 -3.18 -10.69
C TYR A 279 25.37 -3.97 -11.95
N ASP A 280 26.36 -4.33 -12.78
CA ASP A 280 26.10 -4.99 -14.05
C ASP A 280 25.44 -6.38 -13.89
N GLU A 281 25.86 -7.14 -12.87
CA GLU A 281 25.25 -8.44 -12.55
C GLU A 281 23.81 -8.28 -12.08
N THR A 282 23.56 -7.25 -11.25
CA THR A 282 22.22 -6.98 -10.72
C THR A 282 21.29 -6.44 -11.78
N VAL A 283 21.78 -5.59 -12.69
CA VAL A 283 21.03 -5.13 -13.87
C VAL A 283 20.64 -6.30 -14.74
N ASN A 284 21.57 -7.19 -15.09
CA ASN A 284 21.28 -8.42 -15.85
C ASN A 284 20.23 -9.31 -15.15
N LYS A 285 20.30 -9.43 -13.82
CA LYS A 285 19.29 -10.16 -13.03
C LYS A 285 17.90 -9.53 -13.15
N ILE A 286 17.82 -8.20 -13.08
CA ILE A 286 16.57 -7.44 -13.22
C ILE A 286 16.00 -7.57 -14.63
N GLU A 287 16.84 -7.43 -15.66
CA GLU A 287 16.45 -7.61 -17.06
C GLU A 287 15.84 -8.99 -17.31
N ASN A 288 16.56 -10.05 -16.90
CA ASN A 288 16.08 -11.43 -17.06
C ASN A 288 14.76 -11.67 -16.29
N PHE A 289 14.64 -11.15 -15.08
CA PHE A 289 13.45 -11.33 -14.27
C PHE A 289 12.22 -10.61 -14.84
N CYS A 290 12.42 -9.43 -15.42
CA CYS A 290 11.35 -8.63 -16.04
C CYS A 290 11.15 -8.96 -17.54
N GLY A 291 12.05 -9.72 -18.15
CA GLY A 291 12.05 -9.96 -19.60
C GLY A 291 12.34 -8.68 -20.39
N LEU A 292 13.17 -7.79 -19.86
CA LEU A 292 13.62 -6.56 -20.53
C LEU A 292 14.79 -6.84 -21.44
N SER A 293 14.89 -6.08 -22.54
CA SER A 293 16.03 -6.12 -23.42
C SER A 293 17.10 -5.13 -22.98
N SER A 294 18.36 -5.56 -22.91
CA SER A 294 19.49 -4.66 -22.64
C SER A 294 19.61 -3.55 -23.70
N ALA A 295 19.12 -3.80 -24.93
CA ALA A 295 19.06 -2.77 -25.98
C ALA A 295 18.09 -1.61 -25.66
N ASP A 296 17.13 -1.84 -24.74
CA ASP A 296 16.18 -0.83 -24.28
C ASP A 296 16.70 0.00 -23.10
N HIS A 297 17.85 -0.34 -22.52
CA HIS A 297 18.52 0.43 -21.48
C HIS A 297 19.24 1.63 -22.11
N ILE A 298 18.44 2.65 -22.44
CA ILE A 298 18.91 3.78 -23.27
C ILE A 298 19.58 4.90 -22.49
N ASP A 299 19.32 4.99 -21.20
CA ASP A 299 19.80 6.05 -20.32
C ASP A 299 20.55 5.51 -19.06
N PRO A 300 21.56 4.60 -19.20
CA PRO A 300 22.20 3.96 -18.04
C PRO A 300 22.73 4.96 -17.02
N LYS A 301 22.43 4.74 -15.74
CA LYS A 301 22.87 5.57 -14.60
C LYS A 301 22.33 7.01 -14.61
N LYS A 302 21.27 7.28 -15.33
CA LYS A 302 20.63 8.60 -15.39
C LYS A 302 19.78 8.87 -14.15
N TYR A 303 18.97 7.92 -13.75
CA TYR A 303 18.07 8.04 -12.60
C TYR A 303 18.64 7.34 -11.38
N PHE A 304 19.17 6.12 -11.52
CA PHE A 304 19.91 5.44 -10.48
C PHE A 304 21.41 5.50 -10.72
N THR A 305 22.14 6.16 -9.83
CA THR A 305 23.60 6.38 -9.95
C THR A 305 24.32 5.66 -8.82
N PRO A 306 24.96 4.48 -9.04
CA PRO A 306 25.71 3.75 -8.01
C PRO A 306 26.75 4.62 -7.29
N GLU A 307 27.48 5.45 -8.05
CA GLU A 307 28.54 6.33 -7.55
C GLU A 307 28.00 7.40 -6.57
N LYS A 308 26.73 7.80 -6.70
CA LYS A 308 26.07 8.69 -5.74
C LYS A 308 25.50 7.91 -4.55
N SER A 309 25.02 6.69 -4.78
CA SER A 309 24.35 5.86 -3.79
C SER A 309 25.32 5.16 -2.84
N ILE A 310 26.59 4.98 -3.24
CA ILE A 310 27.66 4.35 -2.44
C ILE A 310 27.86 5.01 -1.07
N LYS A 311 27.64 6.33 -0.98
CA LYS A 311 27.70 7.08 0.28
C LYS A 311 26.68 6.65 1.32
N ASN A 312 25.69 5.88 0.93
CA ASN A 312 24.64 5.36 1.80
C ASN A 312 24.93 3.91 2.27
N THR A 313 26.06 3.33 1.90
CA THR A 313 26.47 1.97 2.25
C THR A 313 27.73 1.99 3.10
N LYS A 314 27.92 0.91 3.87
CA LYS A 314 29.08 0.75 4.77
C LYS A 314 29.26 1.94 5.74
N LEU A 315 28.17 2.58 6.15
CA LEU A 315 28.16 3.70 7.08
C LEU A 315 28.69 3.30 8.47
N TYR A 316 28.65 2.03 8.77
CA TYR A 316 29.17 1.45 10.01
C TYR A 316 30.70 1.33 10.02
N VAL A 317 31.36 1.37 8.87
CA VAL A 317 32.82 1.21 8.79
C VAL A 317 33.50 2.46 9.37
N GLY A 318 34.28 2.28 10.43
CA GLY A 318 34.97 3.39 11.11
C GLY A 318 34.06 4.33 11.89
N ASN A 319 32.77 4.03 12.01
CA ASN A 319 31.84 4.82 12.78
C ASN A 319 32.07 4.62 14.29
N THR A 320 32.49 5.68 14.96
CA THR A 320 32.77 5.68 16.42
C THR A 320 31.59 6.18 17.23
N GLU A 321 30.69 6.96 16.63
CA GLU A 321 29.51 7.53 17.31
C GLU A 321 28.51 6.46 17.72
N TYR A 322 28.24 5.47 16.84
CA TYR A 322 27.25 4.40 17.05
C TYR A 322 27.88 3.02 17.21
N ARG A 323 29.12 2.96 17.70
CA ARG A 323 29.88 1.70 17.78
C ARG A 323 29.17 0.62 18.63
N SER A 324 28.64 1.00 19.78
CA SER A 324 27.96 0.05 20.68
C SER A 324 26.67 -0.51 20.06
N GLU A 325 25.94 0.33 19.33
CA GLU A 325 24.71 -0.03 18.62
C GLU A 325 25.01 -0.96 17.44
N ILE A 326 26.05 -0.65 16.67
CA ILE A 326 26.53 -1.48 15.57
C ILE A 326 26.89 -2.88 16.07
N GLU A 327 27.68 -2.98 17.15
CA GLU A 327 28.04 -4.28 17.76
C GLU A 327 26.82 -5.05 18.28
N LYS A 328 25.78 -4.35 18.77
CA LYS A 328 24.51 -4.98 19.16
C LYS A 328 23.76 -5.52 17.94
N ILE A 329 23.68 -4.76 16.85
CA ILE A 329 23.03 -5.18 15.59
C ILE A 329 23.75 -6.42 15.04
N GLU A 330 25.07 -6.41 14.96
CA GLU A 330 25.88 -7.53 14.46
C GLU A 330 25.64 -8.82 15.23
N ARG A 331 25.53 -8.75 16.55
CA ARG A 331 25.23 -9.91 17.40
C ARG A 331 23.80 -10.39 17.30
N ALA A 332 22.87 -9.45 17.12
CA ALA A 332 21.44 -9.75 17.17
C ALA A 332 20.84 -10.10 15.82
N LEU A 333 21.39 -9.59 14.71
CA LEU A 333 20.84 -9.70 13.34
C LEU A 333 21.87 -10.23 12.33
N PRO A 334 22.69 -11.27 12.68
CA PRO A 334 23.78 -11.72 11.80
C PRO A 334 23.28 -12.22 10.44
N GLU A 335 22.06 -12.77 10.36
CA GLU A 335 21.43 -13.27 9.15
C GLU A 335 21.02 -12.20 8.13
N TYR A 336 20.96 -10.94 8.57
CA TYR A 336 20.57 -9.81 7.73
C TYR A 336 21.74 -8.91 7.31
N LEU A 337 22.95 -9.22 7.77
CA LEU A 337 24.13 -8.44 7.43
C LEU A 337 24.55 -8.68 5.97
N TYR A 338 24.90 -7.61 5.29
CA TYR A 338 25.53 -7.72 3.97
C TYR A 338 27.03 -8.02 4.13
N LEU A 339 27.44 -9.24 3.82
CA LEU A 339 28.80 -9.75 4.05
C LEU A 339 29.63 -9.96 2.77
N LYS A 340 29.12 -9.41 1.63
CA LYS A 340 29.81 -9.50 0.33
C LYS A 340 30.80 -8.37 0.08
#